data_728b725b5dc2e4f8b35d1f2c9e9e0601
#
_entry.id   728b725b5dc2e4f8b35d1f2c9e9e0601
#
_cell.length_a   1.000
_cell.length_b   1.000
_cell.length_c   1.000
_cell.angle_alpha   90.00
_cell.angle_beta   90.00
_cell.angle_gamma   90.00
#
_symmetry.space_group_name_H-M   'P 1'
#
loop_
_entity.id
_entity.type
_entity.pdbx_description
1 polymer ?
#
loop_
_entity_poly.entity_id
_entity_poly.type
_entity_poly.pdbx_seq_one_letter_code
_entity_poly.pdbx_strand_id
1 'polypeptide(L)'
;QCSQCRRCAVFCPYGIDTAEISMAAREVMNVIGVGQKYSNQILGRINKIGNNLGMPEPALIDTLLDLEEEIEKETGVAVKLPLDKNNAEVLMVTPSADFFAEPHIDGLIGYAKVFHQSGVTWTMSSYASEAANFGMFIGSYEVMRKGALRIRKAALDLGVSRVVVGECGHAWRVAYSFWNTLSGIGGGASDEYSLKLQKQLDSNYPQPQHIIEFTYDLIQKGILTFDKTKNDHRRVTFHDSCNVARGSNMGNIENGQFILPREVIKAACNHFSDMPKATIKASTFCCGGGGGLLTDDLIELRIKGAMPRMQALKQSQENDGVNT
;
A
#
# COMPACT_ATOMS: atom_id res chain seq x y z
N GLN A 1 -11.35 -4.12 19.94
CA GLN A 1 -10.24 -4.47 19.04
C GLN A 1 -10.78 -4.64 17.62
N CYS A 2 -10.36 -3.80 16.68
CA CYS A 2 -10.85 -3.75 15.32
C CYS A 2 -9.65 -3.65 14.35
N SER A 3 -9.59 -4.49 13.32
CA SER A 3 -8.54 -4.45 12.30
C SER A 3 -8.85 -3.47 11.14
N GLN A 4 -9.90 -2.68 11.24
CA GLN A 4 -10.34 -1.76 10.18
C GLN A 4 -10.68 -2.43 8.84
N CYS A 5 -11.01 -3.72 8.86
CA CYS A 5 -11.27 -4.49 7.62
C CYS A 5 -12.62 -4.21 6.97
N ARG A 6 -13.55 -3.51 7.63
CA ARG A 6 -14.89 -3.12 7.15
C ARG A 6 -15.83 -4.27 6.76
N ARG A 7 -15.49 -5.53 7.09
CA ARG A 7 -16.37 -6.66 6.73
C ARG A 7 -17.75 -6.53 7.39
N CYS A 8 -17.80 -6.12 8.65
CA CYS A 8 -19.06 -5.88 9.36
C CYS A 8 -19.95 -4.83 8.67
N ALA A 9 -19.37 -3.81 8.05
CA ALA A 9 -20.13 -2.81 7.29
C ALA A 9 -20.83 -3.42 6.06
N VAL A 10 -20.13 -4.31 5.33
CA VAL A 10 -20.68 -4.98 4.14
C VAL A 10 -21.90 -5.87 4.47
N PHE A 11 -21.89 -6.50 5.65
CA PHE A 11 -22.96 -7.41 6.08
C PHE A 11 -23.96 -6.76 7.03
N CYS A 12 -23.83 -5.46 7.32
CA CYS A 12 -24.77 -4.75 8.15
C CYS A 12 -26.07 -4.46 7.39
N PRO A 13 -27.22 -4.98 7.84
CA PRO A 13 -28.50 -4.73 7.15
C PRO A 13 -28.96 -3.27 7.24
N TYR A 14 -28.36 -2.50 8.14
CA TYR A 14 -28.67 -1.07 8.35
C TYR A 14 -27.66 -0.13 7.68
N GLY A 15 -26.66 -0.64 6.96
CA GLY A 15 -25.65 0.18 6.31
C GLY A 15 -24.67 0.88 7.27
N ILE A 16 -24.53 0.42 8.51
CA ILE A 16 -23.65 1.05 9.51
C ILE A 16 -22.19 0.67 9.21
N ASP A 17 -21.32 1.66 9.02
CA ASP A 17 -19.88 1.45 8.94
C ASP A 17 -19.24 1.44 10.34
N THR A 18 -19.12 0.26 10.91
CA THR A 18 -18.51 0.07 12.23
C THR A 18 -17.01 0.38 12.25
N ALA A 19 -16.36 0.47 11.11
CA ALA A 19 -14.95 0.89 11.05
C ALA A 19 -14.81 2.40 11.31
N GLU A 20 -15.76 3.21 10.85
CA GLU A 20 -15.78 4.65 11.17
C GLU A 20 -16.03 4.89 12.68
N ILE A 21 -16.93 4.10 13.30
CA ILE A 21 -17.12 4.13 14.75
C ILE A 21 -15.81 3.78 15.48
N SER A 22 -15.10 2.75 14.99
CA SER A 22 -13.80 2.36 15.56
C SER A 22 -12.72 3.42 15.35
N MET A 23 -12.74 4.15 14.23
CA MET A 23 -11.83 5.27 13.97
C MET A 23 -12.07 6.38 15.00
N ALA A 24 -13.31 6.83 15.18
CA ALA A 24 -13.67 7.84 16.16
C ALA A 24 -13.28 7.43 17.60
N ALA A 25 -13.52 6.16 17.95
CA ALA A 25 -13.09 5.65 19.25
C ALA A 25 -11.57 5.68 19.44
N ARG A 26 -10.79 5.32 18.41
CA ARG A 26 -9.32 5.40 18.45
C ARG A 26 -8.84 6.84 18.59
N GLU A 27 -9.46 7.78 17.89
CA GLU A 27 -9.13 9.21 17.99
C GLU A 27 -9.33 9.71 19.43
N VAL A 28 -10.49 9.44 20.03
CA VAL A 28 -10.76 9.80 21.43
C VAL A 28 -9.71 9.18 22.36
N MET A 29 -9.44 7.89 22.23
CA MET A 29 -8.44 7.21 23.07
C MET A 29 -7.04 7.78 22.88
N ASN A 30 -6.67 8.15 21.66
CA ASN A 30 -5.38 8.77 21.39
C ASN A 30 -5.26 10.16 22.00
N VAL A 31 -6.31 10.98 21.90
CA VAL A 31 -6.36 12.33 22.49
C VAL A 31 -6.24 12.32 24.02
N ILE A 32 -6.87 11.35 24.68
CA ILE A 32 -6.78 11.22 26.16
C ILE A 32 -5.54 10.44 26.64
N GLY A 33 -4.61 10.12 25.72
CA GLY A 33 -3.32 9.50 26.07
C GLY A 33 -3.34 7.99 26.31
N VAL A 34 -4.45 7.30 26.01
CA VAL A 34 -4.59 5.84 26.12
C VAL A 34 -4.56 5.13 24.77
N GLY A 35 -4.08 5.84 23.74
CA GLY A 35 -3.87 5.29 22.41
C GLY A 35 -2.79 4.20 22.38
N GLN A 36 -2.73 3.51 21.26
CA GLN A 36 -1.80 2.38 21.06
C GLN A 36 -0.34 2.86 21.07
N LYS A 37 0.41 2.43 22.09
CA LYS A 37 1.81 2.84 22.31
C LYS A 37 2.72 2.53 21.13
N TYR A 38 2.61 1.33 20.56
CA TYR A 38 3.43 0.90 19.44
C TYR A 38 3.27 1.80 18.20
N SER A 39 2.03 2.06 17.77
CA SER A 39 1.77 2.96 16.64
C SER A 39 2.26 4.39 16.90
N ASN A 40 2.13 4.90 18.13
CA ASN A 40 2.67 6.21 18.51
C ASN A 40 4.21 6.25 18.50
N GLN A 41 4.88 5.16 18.90
CA GLN A 41 6.35 5.06 18.79
C GLN A 41 6.81 5.09 17.34
N ILE A 42 6.14 4.37 16.46
CA ILE A 42 6.41 4.40 15.02
C ILE A 42 6.21 5.81 14.45
N LEU A 43 5.12 6.47 14.79
CA LEU A 43 4.90 7.87 14.38
C LEU A 43 6.00 8.80 14.86
N GLY A 44 6.52 8.58 16.07
CA GLY A 44 7.69 9.29 16.58
C GLY A 44 8.93 9.11 15.68
N ARG A 45 9.18 7.89 15.20
CA ARG A 45 10.28 7.60 14.26
C ARG A 45 10.04 8.25 12.89
N ILE A 46 8.85 8.09 12.32
CA ILE A 46 8.47 8.71 11.05
C ILE A 46 8.65 10.23 11.11
N ASN A 47 8.21 10.86 12.17
CA ASN A 47 8.34 12.31 12.34
C ASN A 47 9.79 12.76 12.46
N LYS A 48 10.64 11.95 13.10
CA LYS A 48 12.06 12.29 13.34
C LYS A 48 12.96 11.98 12.13
N ILE A 49 12.76 10.85 11.48
CA ILE A 49 13.72 10.29 10.49
C ILE A 49 13.07 10.11 9.10
N GLY A 50 11.75 10.01 9.01
CA GLY A 50 11.05 9.84 7.74
C GLY A 50 10.52 8.45 7.45
N ASN A 51 10.90 7.44 8.24
CA ASN A 51 10.47 6.06 8.04
C ASN A 51 10.12 5.36 9.36
N ASN A 52 9.33 4.29 9.28
CA ASN A 52 8.81 3.56 10.44
C ASN A 52 9.89 2.76 11.18
N LEU A 53 10.95 2.35 10.49
CA LEU A 53 12.06 1.58 11.06
C LEU A 53 13.03 2.49 11.81
N GLY A 54 13.02 3.79 11.54
CA GLY A 54 13.98 4.73 12.09
C GLY A 54 15.37 4.59 11.48
N MET A 55 15.47 4.10 10.24
CA MET A 55 16.71 3.90 9.53
C MET A 55 17.25 5.22 8.98
N PRO A 56 18.51 5.56 9.21
CA PRO A 56 19.15 6.72 8.60
C PRO A 56 19.34 6.51 7.09
N GLU A 57 19.34 7.61 6.33
CA GLU A 57 19.48 7.58 4.87
C GLU A 57 20.68 6.75 4.36
N PRO A 58 21.89 6.81 4.95
CA PRO A 58 22.99 5.96 4.48
C PRO A 58 22.67 4.46 4.54
N ALA A 59 21.98 4.00 5.60
CA ALA A 59 21.59 2.59 5.71
C ALA A 59 20.50 2.20 4.72
N LEU A 60 19.60 3.13 4.33
CA LEU A 60 18.67 2.91 3.23
C LEU A 60 19.41 2.74 1.90
N ILE A 61 20.38 3.60 1.63
CA ILE A 61 21.20 3.54 0.41
C ILE A 61 21.95 2.22 0.34
N ASP A 62 22.65 1.81 1.39
CA ASP A 62 23.38 0.54 1.43
C ASP A 62 22.46 -0.65 1.14
N THR A 63 21.29 -0.69 1.79
CA THR A 63 20.31 -1.76 1.55
C THR A 63 19.81 -1.79 0.10
N LEU A 64 19.53 -0.63 -0.50
CA LEU A 64 19.09 -0.58 -1.89
C LEU A 64 20.18 -1.03 -2.86
N LEU A 65 21.44 -0.73 -2.59
CA LEU A 65 22.58 -1.21 -3.37
C LEU A 65 22.74 -2.73 -3.28
N ASP A 66 22.60 -3.30 -2.08
CA ASP A 66 22.62 -4.75 -1.89
C ASP A 66 21.50 -5.45 -2.68
N LEU A 67 20.28 -4.88 -2.70
CA LEU A 67 19.16 -5.40 -3.49
C LEU A 67 19.41 -5.27 -5.02
N GLU A 68 20.04 -4.18 -5.47
CA GLU A 68 20.43 -4.03 -6.87
C GLU A 68 21.39 -5.15 -7.31
N GLU A 69 22.40 -5.47 -6.48
CA GLU A 69 23.33 -6.57 -6.73
C GLU A 69 22.63 -7.94 -6.74
N GLU A 70 21.67 -8.16 -5.85
CA GLU A 70 20.89 -9.39 -5.81
C GLU A 70 20.06 -9.57 -7.10
N ILE A 71 19.36 -8.52 -7.55
CA ILE A 71 18.61 -8.53 -8.80
C ILE A 71 19.54 -8.84 -10.00
N GLU A 72 20.71 -8.22 -10.05
CA GLU A 72 21.66 -8.44 -11.13
C GLU A 72 22.20 -9.88 -11.13
N LYS A 73 22.50 -10.44 -9.97
CA LYS A 73 22.92 -11.85 -9.82
C LYS A 73 21.82 -12.82 -10.25
N GLU A 74 20.56 -12.53 -9.92
CA GLU A 74 19.41 -13.39 -10.28
C GLU A 74 19.07 -13.31 -11.77
N THR A 75 19.07 -12.11 -12.35
CA THR A 75 18.49 -11.86 -13.68
C THR A 75 19.53 -11.64 -14.78
N GLY A 76 20.78 -11.37 -14.42
CA GLY A 76 21.81 -10.90 -15.33
C GLY A 76 21.59 -9.49 -15.87
N VAL A 77 20.66 -8.73 -15.26
CA VAL A 77 20.28 -7.36 -15.68
C VAL A 77 20.47 -6.39 -14.51
N ALA A 78 21.23 -5.34 -14.75
CA ALA A 78 21.43 -4.28 -13.77
C ALA A 78 20.16 -3.40 -13.67
N VAL A 79 19.36 -3.65 -12.65
CA VAL A 79 18.15 -2.87 -12.34
C VAL A 79 18.46 -1.91 -11.20
N LYS A 80 18.00 -0.66 -11.29
CA LYS A 80 18.25 0.37 -10.30
C LYS A 80 17.06 0.60 -9.38
N LEU A 81 17.37 0.85 -8.09
CA LEU A 81 16.46 1.22 -7.01
C LEU A 81 16.75 2.67 -6.57
N PRO A 82 16.37 3.67 -7.36
CA PRO A 82 16.80 5.05 -7.15
C PRO A 82 16.13 5.69 -5.93
N LEU A 83 16.94 6.40 -5.13
CA LEU A 83 16.50 7.20 -3.99
C LEU A 83 16.78 8.68 -4.29
N ASP A 84 15.80 9.55 -4.04
CA ASP A 84 15.88 11.01 -4.18
C ASP A 84 16.40 11.53 -5.54
N LYS A 85 16.08 10.79 -6.61
CA LYS A 85 16.43 11.18 -7.98
C LYS A 85 15.49 12.27 -8.48
N ASN A 86 16.06 13.44 -8.80
CA ASN A 86 15.29 14.56 -9.36
C ASN A 86 14.80 14.29 -10.78
N ASN A 87 13.64 14.88 -11.10
CA ASN A 87 13.01 14.88 -12.43
C ASN A 87 12.73 13.45 -12.98
N ALA A 88 12.52 12.49 -12.09
CA ALA A 88 11.95 11.20 -12.47
C ALA A 88 10.46 11.38 -12.81
N GLU A 89 9.90 10.52 -13.66
CA GLU A 89 8.47 10.55 -13.97
C GLU A 89 7.62 10.16 -12.75
N VAL A 90 8.05 9.16 -11.99
CA VAL A 90 7.28 8.56 -10.90
C VAL A 90 7.99 8.67 -9.57
N LEU A 91 7.28 9.15 -8.53
CA LEU A 91 7.59 8.89 -7.13
C LEU A 91 6.85 7.63 -6.68
N MET A 92 7.61 6.59 -6.35
CA MET A 92 7.07 5.37 -5.74
C MET A 92 6.99 5.52 -4.23
N VAL A 93 5.77 5.42 -3.69
CA VAL A 93 5.51 5.46 -2.24
C VAL A 93 5.26 4.05 -1.75
N THR A 94 6.20 3.53 -0.98
CA THR A 94 6.11 2.20 -0.39
C THR A 94 6.61 2.25 1.05
N PRO A 95 6.02 1.48 1.98
CA PRO A 95 6.49 1.43 3.36
C PRO A 95 7.95 0.99 3.45
N SER A 96 8.70 1.55 4.40
CA SER A 96 10.10 1.18 4.60
C SER A 96 10.28 -0.30 4.99
N ALA A 97 9.23 -0.98 5.45
CA ALA A 97 9.25 -2.43 5.63
C ALA A 97 9.55 -3.19 4.34
N ASP A 98 9.18 -2.63 3.18
CA ASP A 98 9.43 -3.24 1.86
C ASP A 98 10.92 -3.30 1.52
N PHE A 99 11.77 -2.54 2.22
CA PHE A 99 13.22 -2.57 2.03
C PHE A 99 13.92 -3.68 2.81
N PHE A 100 13.29 -4.19 3.88
CA PHE A 100 13.99 -5.01 4.88
C PHE A 100 13.24 -6.29 5.28
N ALA A 101 11.97 -6.43 4.96
CA ALA A 101 11.14 -7.51 5.47
C ALA A 101 10.66 -8.43 4.36
N GLU A 102 11.08 -9.68 4.38
CA GLU A 102 10.45 -10.72 3.56
C GLU A 102 8.99 -10.96 3.98
N PRO A 103 8.08 -11.16 3.03
CA PRO A 103 8.24 -11.21 1.57
C PRO A 103 8.06 -9.84 0.89
N HIS A 104 8.11 -8.72 1.61
CA HIS A 104 7.86 -7.38 1.08
C HIS A 104 8.96 -6.93 0.11
N ILE A 105 10.21 -7.38 0.34
CA ILE A 105 11.34 -7.14 -0.56
C ILE A 105 11.04 -7.59 -1.98
N ASP A 106 10.41 -8.76 -2.16
CA ASP A 106 9.99 -9.26 -3.47
C ASP A 106 9.07 -8.29 -4.20
N GLY A 107 8.21 -7.59 -3.47
CA GLY A 107 7.34 -6.54 -4.01
C GLY A 107 8.16 -5.38 -4.57
N LEU A 108 9.12 -4.86 -3.80
CA LEU A 108 10.01 -3.77 -4.23
C LEU A 108 10.84 -4.17 -5.46
N ILE A 109 11.43 -5.37 -5.45
CA ILE A 109 12.15 -5.93 -6.59
C ILE A 109 11.22 -6.03 -7.82
N GLY A 110 9.98 -6.47 -7.62
CA GLY A 110 8.97 -6.52 -8.67
C GLY A 110 8.66 -5.14 -9.28
N TYR A 111 8.54 -4.10 -8.46
CA TYR A 111 8.33 -2.73 -8.93
C TYR A 111 9.52 -2.25 -9.78
N ALA A 112 10.74 -2.47 -9.30
CA ALA A 112 11.96 -2.10 -10.01
C ALA A 112 12.05 -2.78 -11.39
N LYS A 113 11.74 -4.08 -11.46
CA LYS A 113 11.70 -4.84 -12.72
C LYS A 113 10.64 -4.28 -13.70
N VAL A 114 9.45 -3.89 -13.20
CA VAL A 114 8.40 -3.26 -14.02
C VAL A 114 8.84 -1.91 -14.56
N PHE A 115 9.41 -1.05 -13.73
CA PHE A 115 9.91 0.27 -14.16
C PHE A 115 11.07 0.12 -15.15
N HIS A 116 12.01 -0.79 -14.89
CA HIS A 116 13.11 -1.06 -15.80
C HIS A 116 12.62 -1.51 -17.18
N GLN A 117 11.74 -2.51 -17.21
CA GLN A 117 11.22 -3.06 -18.48
C GLN A 117 10.37 -2.05 -19.25
N SER A 118 9.64 -1.18 -18.55
CA SER A 118 8.82 -0.16 -19.20
C SER A 118 9.59 1.08 -19.64
N GLY A 119 10.85 1.23 -19.22
CA GLY A 119 11.66 2.43 -19.49
C GLY A 119 11.18 3.68 -18.73
N VAL A 120 10.24 3.54 -17.78
CA VAL A 120 9.74 4.65 -16.97
C VAL A 120 10.77 5.02 -15.92
N THR A 121 11.13 6.30 -15.87
CA THR A 121 12.02 6.81 -14.83
C THR A 121 11.28 6.98 -13.50
N TRP A 122 11.87 6.50 -12.43
CA TRP A 122 11.26 6.51 -11.12
C TRP A 122 12.23 6.82 -10.00
N THR A 123 11.71 7.09 -8.83
CA THR A 123 12.48 7.28 -7.61
C THR A 123 11.64 6.96 -6.38
N MET A 124 12.30 6.65 -5.28
CA MET A 124 11.75 6.70 -3.92
C MET A 124 12.25 7.98 -3.24
N SER A 125 11.71 8.30 -2.07
CA SER A 125 12.17 9.45 -1.28
C SER A 125 12.62 9.02 0.11
N SER A 126 13.83 9.41 0.52
CA SER A 126 14.31 9.26 1.90
C SER A 126 13.49 10.10 2.89
N TYR A 127 12.98 11.24 2.44
CA TYR A 127 12.15 12.15 3.24
C TYR A 127 10.73 11.63 3.44
N ALA A 128 10.14 10.93 2.47
CA ALA A 128 8.74 10.48 2.47
C ALA A 128 8.62 9.02 2.06
N SER A 129 9.39 8.14 2.72
CA SER A 129 9.36 6.69 2.48
C SER A 129 8.15 5.98 3.10
N GLU A 130 7.31 6.71 3.86
CA GLU A 130 6.12 6.13 4.49
C GLU A 130 4.84 6.74 3.94
N ALA A 131 3.86 5.88 3.72
CA ALA A 131 2.50 6.32 3.47
C ALA A 131 1.81 6.77 4.78
N ALA A 132 0.72 7.53 4.66
CA ALA A 132 0.04 8.13 5.81
C ALA A 132 -0.83 7.16 6.65
N ASN A 133 -0.69 5.85 6.45
CA ASN A 133 -1.53 4.81 7.05
C ASN A 133 -1.41 4.67 8.57
N PHE A 134 -0.29 5.05 9.18
CA PHE A 134 -0.14 5.02 10.65
C PHE A 134 -1.07 5.99 11.36
N GLY A 135 -1.44 7.12 10.74
CA GLY A 135 -2.49 7.99 11.25
C GLY A 135 -3.85 7.28 11.37
N MET A 136 -4.19 6.43 10.41
CA MET A 136 -5.40 5.60 10.46
C MET A 136 -5.35 4.59 11.63
N PHE A 137 -4.18 4.07 11.96
CA PHE A 137 -4.04 3.09 13.06
C PHE A 137 -4.33 3.68 14.43
N ILE A 138 -4.07 4.96 14.62
CA ILE A 138 -4.38 5.68 15.86
C ILE A 138 -5.67 6.52 15.79
N GLY A 139 -6.36 6.53 14.64
CA GLY A 139 -7.58 7.31 14.44
C GLY A 139 -7.34 8.81 14.22
N SER A 140 -6.13 9.23 13.85
CA SER A 140 -5.80 10.65 13.71
C SER A 140 -5.80 11.12 12.26
N TYR A 141 -6.82 11.88 11.88
CA TYR A 141 -6.90 12.56 10.58
C TYR A 141 -5.77 13.58 10.39
N GLU A 142 -5.36 14.26 11.47
CA GLU A 142 -4.25 15.21 11.45
C GLU A 142 -2.91 14.54 11.08
N VAL A 143 -2.66 13.36 11.64
CA VAL A 143 -1.45 12.58 11.30
C VAL A 143 -1.51 12.07 9.86
N MET A 144 -2.67 11.61 9.38
CA MET A 144 -2.84 11.24 7.97
C MET A 144 -2.61 12.43 7.05
N ARG A 145 -3.13 13.61 7.39
CA ARG A 145 -2.91 14.85 6.65
C ARG A 145 -1.42 15.22 6.56
N LYS A 146 -0.71 15.18 7.69
CA LYS A 146 0.74 15.44 7.72
C LYS A 146 1.52 14.49 6.83
N GLY A 147 1.19 13.20 6.86
CA GLY A 147 1.80 12.19 6.00
C GLY A 147 1.53 12.46 4.52
N ALA A 148 0.28 12.74 4.15
CA ALA A 148 -0.09 13.07 2.78
C ALA A 148 0.64 14.32 2.27
N LEU A 149 0.70 15.40 3.07
CA LEU A 149 1.43 16.62 2.73
C LEU A 149 2.93 16.37 2.57
N ARG A 150 3.51 15.51 3.41
CA ARG A 150 4.93 15.16 3.32
C ARG A 150 5.26 14.48 1.98
N ILE A 151 4.43 13.52 1.56
CA ILE A 151 4.60 12.84 0.27
C ILE A 151 4.45 13.83 -0.89
N ARG A 152 3.44 14.70 -0.84
CA ARG A 152 3.24 15.72 -1.88
C ARG A 152 4.41 16.70 -1.96
N LYS A 153 4.95 17.10 -0.79
CA LYS A 153 6.15 17.94 -0.76
C LYS A 153 7.34 17.22 -1.42
N ALA A 154 7.58 15.96 -1.08
CA ALA A 154 8.64 15.17 -1.71
C ALA A 154 8.48 15.10 -3.24
N ALA A 155 7.25 14.87 -3.70
CA ALA A 155 6.96 14.83 -5.13
C ALA A 155 7.24 16.15 -5.84
N LEU A 156 6.93 17.29 -5.21
CA LEU A 156 7.26 18.62 -5.74
C LEU A 156 8.76 18.91 -5.75
N ASP A 157 9.42 18.63 -4.62
CA ASP A 157 10.86 18.91 -4.46
C ASP A 157 11.69 18.08 -5.46
N LEU A 158 11.27 16.84 -5.71
CA LEU A 158 11.91 15.96 -6.69
C LEU A 158 11.47 16.23 -8.14
N GLY A 159 10.47 17.06 -8.36
CA GLY A 159 9.99 17.42 -9.70
C GLY A 159 9.36 16.24 -10.46
N VAL A 160 8.73 15.29 -9.75
CA VAL A 160 8.05 14.15 -10.37
C VAL A 160 6.67 14.56 -10.90
N SER A 161 6.19 13.88 -11.93
CA SER A 161 4.87 14.14 -12.54
C SER A 161 3.77 13.21 -12.05
N ARG A 162 4.12 12.08 -11.41
CA ARG A 162 3.18 11.05 -10.96
C ARG A 162 3.59 10.50 -9.60
N VAL A 163 2.59 10.10 -8.81
CA VAL A 163 2.79 9.39 -7.55
C VAL A 163 2.16 8.00 -7.68
N VAL A 164 2.93 6.96 -7.45
CA VAL A 164 2.47 5.57 -7.46
C VAL A 164 2.61 5.00 -6.05
N VAL A 165 1.55 4.36 -5.55
CA VAL A 165 1.51 3.73 -4.23
C VAL A 165 1.66 2.23 -4.40
N GLY A 166 2.50 1.63 -3.58
CA GLY A 166 2.78 0.20 -3.57
C GLY A 166 1.62 -0.66 -3.08
N GLU A 167 1.91 -1.90 -2.76
CA GLU A 167 0.95 -2.97 -2.49
C GLU A 167 0.15 -2.79 -1.18
N CYS A 168 0.62 -1.98 -0.24
CA CYS A 168 0.01 -1.85 1.08
C CYS A 168 -1.43 -1.33 1.00
N GLY A 169 -2.40 -2.21 1.26
CA GLY A 169 -3.81 -1.86 1.17
C GLY A 169 -4.26 -0.75 2.13
N HIS A 170 -3.60 -0.60 3.29
CA HIS A 170 -3.86 0.52 4.20
C HIS A 170 -3.35 1.85 3.62
N ALA A 171 -2.14 1.83 3.07
CA ALA A 171 -1.55 2.98 2.41
C ALA A 171 -2.40 3.44 1.23
N TRP A 172 -2.80 2.49 0.38
CA TRP A 172 -3.69 2.78 -0.74
C TRP A 172 -5.04 3.35 -0.31
N ARG A 173 -5.68 2.78 0.72
CA ARG A 173 -6.94 3.32 1.23
C ARG A 173 -6.81 4.76 1.69
N VAL A 174 -5.72 5.09 2.42
CA VAL A 174 -5.47 6.48 2.85
C VAL A 174 -5.21 7.38 1.65
N ALA A 175 -4.39 6.95 0.70
CA ALA A 175 -4.13 7.70 -0.52
C ALA A 175 -5.42 7.96 -1.30
N TYR A 176 -6.21 6.94 -1.55
CA TYR A 176 -7.45 7.02 -2.29
C TYR A 176 -8.51 7.91 -1.60
N SER A 177 -8.74 7.69 -0.29
CA SER A 177 -9.85 8.34 0.42
C SER A 177 -9.51 9.71 0.98
N PHE A 178 -8.25 9.96 1.35
CA PHE A 178 -7.88 11.10 2.16
C PHE A 178 -6.85 12.03 1.49
N TRP A 179 -6.19 11.58 0.45
CA TRP A 179 -5.09 12.33 -0.16
C TRP A 179 -5.45 13.78 -0.49
N ASN A 180 -6.51 13.99 -1.26
CA ASN A 180 -6.94 15.34 -1.62
C ASN A 180 -7.66 16.06 -0.50
N THR A 181 -8.52 15.36 0.24
CA THR A 181 -9.29 15.93 1.35
C THR A 181 -8.36 16.41 2.47
N LEU A 182 -7.40 15.57 2.86
CA LEU A 182 -6.50 15.87 3.97
C LEU A 182 -5.35 16.82 3.60
N SER A 183 -5.01 16.92 2.34
CA SER A 183 -3.95 17.84 1.90
C SER A 183 -4.40 19.29 1.75
N GLY A 184 -5.62 19.61 2.16
CA GLY A 184 -6.08 20.98 2.29
C GLY A 184 -6.87 21.55 1.12
N ILE A 185 -7.22 20.74 0.13
CA ILE A 185 -8.22 21.14 -0.86
C ILE A 185 -9.58 21.11 -0.16
N GLY A 186 -9.96 22.18 0.50
CA GLY A 186 -11.25 22.39 1.12
C GLY A 186 -11.32 22.35 2.66
N GLY A 187 -10.24 22.25 3.40
CA GLY A 187 -10.31 22.19 4.85
C GLY A 187 -9.12 22.79 5.60
N GLY A 188 -9.35 23.86 6.26
CA GLY A 188 -8.78 24.39 7.48
C GLY A 188 -7.34 24.01 7.89
N ALA A 189 -6.35 24.23 7.03
CA ALA A 189 -4.98 24.28 7.50
C ALA A 189 -4.85 25.52 8.41
N SER A 190 -4.54 25.31 9.68
CA SER A 190 -4.45 26.40 10.66
C SER A 190 -3.01 26.85 10.91
N ASP A 191 -2.02 26.11 10.43
CA ASP A 191 -0.61 26.47 10.60
C ASP A 191 -0.01 27.06 9.30
N GLU A 192 0.93 27.98 9.47
CA GLU A 192 1.54 28.73 8.38
C GLU A 192 2.25 27.82 7.36
N TYR A 193 2.89 26.76 7.82
CA TYR A 193 3.57 25.78 6.97
C TYR A 193 2.59 25.04 6.06
N SER A 194 1.50 24.54 6.61
CA SER A 194 0.46 23.85 5.86
C SER A 194 -0.24 24.77 4.86
N LEU A 195 -0.50 26.04 5.24
CA LEU A 195 -1.06 27.06 4.34
C LEU A 195 -0.12 27.39 3.18
N LYS A 196 1.17 27.51 3.45
CA LYS A 196 2.17 27.77 2.42
C LYS A 196 2.28 26.59 1.47
N LEU A 197 2.33 25.37 2.01
CA LEU A 197 2.37 24.16 1.23
C LEU A 197 1.10 23.98 0.39
N GLN A 198 -0.06 24.28 0.94
CA GLN A 198 -1.35 24.25 0.24
C GLN A 198 -1.39 25.17 -0.97
N LYS A 199 -0.82 26.37 -0.86
CA LYS A 199 -0.70 27.32 -1.98
C LYS A 199 0.26 26.83 -3.08
N GLN A 200 1.29 26.06 -2.71
CA GLN A 200 2.25 25.48 -3.66
C GLN A 200 1.74 24.21 -4.32
N LEU A 201 0.88 23.46 -3.63
CA LEU A 201 0.28 22.23 -4.09
C LEU A 201 -1.01 22.56 -4.84
N ASP A 202 -0.87 22.97 -6.08
CA ASP A 202 -2.00 23.27 -6.96
C ASP A 202 -3.04 22.13 -6.95
N SER A 203 -4.30 22.52 -7.09
CA SER A 203 -5.46 21.62 -7.23
C SER A 203 -5.32 20.60 -8.38
N ASN A 204 -4.40 20.85 -9.31
CA ASN A 204 -4.11 20.00 -10.46
C ASN A 204 -3.08 18.90 -10.20
N TYR A 205 -2.60 18.70 -8.95
CA TYR A 205 -1.66 17.63 -8.68
C TYR A 205 -2.32 16.26 -8.93
N PRO A 206 -1.71 15.38 -9.74
CA PRO A 206 -2.37 14.15 -10.16
C PRO A 206 -2.72 13.26 -8.97
N GLN A 207 -3.89 12.64 -9.05
CA GLN A 207 -4.32 11.61 -8.11
C GLN A 207 -3.26 10.51 -8.06
N PRO A 208 -2.94 9.97 -6.88
CA PRO A 208 -2.06 8.82 -6.80
C PRO A 208 -2.67 7.64 -7.53
N GLN A 209 -1.82 6.83 -8.17
CA GLN A 209 -2.18 5.55 -8.77
C GLN A 209 -1.71 4.40 -7.89
N HIS A 210 -2.46 3.32 -7.86
CA HIS A 210 -1.94 2.07 -7.29
C HIS A 210 -0.96 1.42 -8.27
N ILE A 211 0.07 0.74 -7.77
CA ILE A 211 1.05 0.05 -8.65
C ILE A 211 0.38 -0.94 -9.62
N ILE A 212 -0.72 -1.56 -9.21
CA ILE A 212 -1.48 -2.47 -10.08
C ILE A 212 -2.17 -1.72 -11.23
N GLU A 213 -2.73 -0.52 -10.99
CA GLU A 213 -3.30 0.31 -12.07
C GLU A 213 -2.21 0.69 -13.06
N PHE A 214 -1.07 1.13 -12.55
CA PHE A 214 0.07 1.50 -13.35
C PHE A 214 0.56 0.33 -14.22
N THR A 215 0.72 -0.85 -13.60
CA THR A 215 1.15 -2.08 -14.30
C THR A 215 0.12 -2.51 -15.35
N TYR A 216 -1.18 -2.46 -15.00
CA TYR A 216 -2.25 -2.78 -15.94
C TYR A 216 -2.24 -1.87 -17.17
N ASP A 217 -2.07 -0.55 -16.97
CA ASP A 217 -1.97 0.42 -18.07
C ASP A 217 -0.79 0.12 -19.01
N LEU A 218 0.35 -0.29 -18.46
CA LEU A 218 1.51 -0.69 -19.26
C LEU A 218 1.22 -1.96 -20.09
N ILE A 219 0.52 -2.93 -19.51
CA ILE A 219 0.10 -4.16 -20.21
C ILE A 219 -0.87 -3.81 -21.36
N GLN A 220 -1.89 -2.98 -21.08
CA GLN A 220 -2.90 -2.60 -22.07
C GLN A 220 -2.28 -1.82 -23.24
N LYS A 221 -1.23 -1.05 -22.99
CA LYS A 221 -0.47 -0.33 -24.03
C LYS A 221 0.55 -1.21 -24.77
N GLY A 222 0.69 -2.48 -24.38
CA GLY A 222 1.68 -3.39 -24.96
C GLY A 222 3.14 -3.05 -24.63
N ILE A 223 3.36 -2.14 -23.65
CA ILE A 223 4.71 -1.75 -23.20
C ILE A 223 5.30 -2.85 -22.31
N LEU A 224 4.46 -3.48 -21.49
CA LEU A 224 4.84 -4.59 -20.61
C LEU A 224 4.18 -5.88 -21.10
N THR A 225 4.99 -6.89 -21.35
CA THR A 225 4.55 -8.23 -21.77
C THR A 225 5.21 -9.29 -20.90
N PHE A 226 4.51 -10.40 -20.68
CA PHE A 226 4.98 -11.51 -19.84
C PHE A 226 5.02 -12.82 -20.64
N ASP A 227 6.07 -13.60 -20.43
CA ASP A 227 6.09 -15.00 -20.81
C ASP A 227 5.42 -15.85 -19.72
N LYS A 228 4.14 -16.14 -19.93
CA LYS A 228 3.32 -16.90 -18.96
C LYS A 228 3.87 -18.29 -18.69
N THR A 229 4.59 -18.89 -19.66
CA THR A 229 5.12 -20.25 -19.54
C THR A 229 6.14 -20.38 -18.41
N LYS A 230 6.81 -19.29 -18.05
CA LYS A 230 7.71 -19.24 -16.89
C LYS A 230 7.02 -19.55 -15.56
N ASN A 231 5.70 -19.35 -15.52
CA ASN A 231 4.87 -19.58 -14.34
C ASN A 231 3.98 -20.83 -14.44
N ASP A 232 4.17 -21.72 -15.42
CA ASP A 232 3.31 -22.91 -15.62
C ASP A 232 3.36 -23.90 -14.46
N HIS A 233 4.42 -23.87 -13.66
CA HIS A 233 4.53 -24.64 -12.43
C HIS A 233 3.71 -24.08 -11.25
N ARG A 234 3.16 -22.87 -11.41
CA ARG A 234 2.39 -22.15 -10.39
C ARG A 234 0.89 -22.21 -10.70
N ARG A 235 0.10 -22.60 -9.70
CA ARG A 235 -1.37 -22.47 -9.71
C ARG A 235 -1.73 -21.37 -8.73
N VAL A 236 -2.05 -20.19 -9.27
CA VAL A 236 -2.11 -18.94 -8.53
C VAL A 236 -3.54 -18.64 -8.09
N THR A 237 -3.71 -18.17 -6.86
CA THR A 237 -4.94 -17.51 -6.40
C THR A 237 -4.66 -16.07 -5.98
N PHE A 238 -5.71 -15.31 -5.68
CA PHE A 238 -5.57 -13.92 -5.26
C PHE A 238 -6.38 -13.64 -3.99
N HIS A 239 -5.75 -12.97 -3.04
CA HIS A 239 -6.43 -12.44 -1.88
C HIS A 239 -6.77 -10.96 -2.06
N ASP A 240 -8.05 -10.66 -2.16
CA ASP A 240 -8.51 -9.27 -2.12
C ASP A 240 -8.18 -8.64 -0.76
N SER A 241 -7.20 -7.73 -0.72
CA SER A 241 -6.87 -6.99 0.49
C SER A 241 -8.08 -6.24 1.01
N CYS A 242 -8.42 -6.41 2.29
CA CYS A 242 -9.67 -5.89 2.84
C CYS A 242 -9.81 -4.37 2.74
N ASN A 243 -8.72 -3.62 2.86
CA ASN A 243 -8.73 -2.16 2.74
C ASN A 243 -8.83 -1.68 1.29
N VAL A 244 -8.28 -2.43 0.34
CA VAL A 244 -8.49 -2.19 -1.09
C VAL A 244 -9.93 -2.54 -1.47
N ALA A 245 -10.37 -3.73 -1.10
CA ALA A 245 -11.67 -4.27 -1.48
C ALA A 245 -12.88 -3.44 -1.00
N ARG A 246 -12.80 -2.85 0.19
CA ARG A 246 -13.92 -2.17 0.85
C ARG A 246 -13.69 -0.71 1.19
N GLY A 247 -12.50 -0.21 0.98
CA GLY A 247 -12.15 1.17 1.35
C GLY A 247 -11.65 2.02 0.19
N SER A 248 -11.55 1.46 -1.01
CA SER A 248 -11.03 2.15 -2.18
C SER A 248 -11.54 1.57 -3.49
N ASN A 249 -11.09 2.14 -4.59
CA ASN A 249 -11.21 1.59 -5.95
C ASN A 249 -9.83 1.67 -6.63
N MET A 250 -9.69 1.06 -7.79
CA MET A 250 -8.52 1.17 -8.67
C MET A 250 -8.98 1.55 -10.08
N GLY A 251 -8.31 2.51 -10.68
CA GLY A 251 -8.65 3.01 -12.01
C GLY A 251 -9.99 3.72 -12.06
N ASN A 252 -10.37 4.10 -13.26
CA ASN A 252 -11.62 4.83 -13.55
C ASN A 252 -12.77 3.89 -13.97
N ILE A 253 -12.69 2.61 -13.59
CA ILE A 253 -13.72 1.62 -13.88
C ILE A 253 -14.40 1.16 -12.60
N GLU A 254 -15.68 0.88 -12.68
CA GLU A 254 -16.44 0.34 -11.57
C GLU A 254 -15.87 -1.03 -11.15
N ASN A 255 -15.66 -1.21 -9.85
CA ASN A 255 -15.07 -2.43 -9.29
C ASN A 255 -13.63 -2.74 -9.78
N GLY A 256 -12.88 -1.73 -10.21
CA GLY A 256 -11.51 -1.88 -10.71
C GLY A 256 -10.58 -2.58 -9.71
N GLN A 257 -10.77 -2.34 -8.41
CA GLN A 257 -10.03 -3.02 -7.33
C GLN A 257 -10.22 -4.55 -7.33
N PHE A 258 -11.24 -5.07 -7.97
CA PHE A 258 -11.46 -6.52 -8.12
C PHE A 258 -11.03 -7.05 -9.47
N ILE A 259 -11.03 -6.19 -10.47
CA ILE A 259 -10.76 -6.55 -11.87
C ILE A 259 -9.26 -6.45 -12.17
N LEU A 260 -8.65 -5.28 -11.92
CA LEU A 260 -7.29 -5.01 -12.35
C LEU A 260 -6.25 -5.98 -11.79
N PRO A 261 -6.26 -6.35 -10.49
CA PRO A 261 -5.30 -7.33 -9.97
C PRO A 261 -5.40 -8.69 -10.67
N ARG A 262 -6.62 -9.13 -10.94
CA ARG A 262 -6.85 -10.42 -11.62
C ARG A 262 -6.38 -10.40 -13.07
N GLU A 263 -6.59 -9.30 -13.77
CA GLU A 263 -6.13 -9.15 -15.15
C GLU A 263 -4.59 -9.09 -15.23
N VAL A 264 -3.93 -8.42 -14.28
CA VAL A 264 -2.45 -8.42 -14.17
C VAL A 264 -1.92 -9.84 -13.91
N ILE A 265 -2.54 -10.58 -12.97
CA ILE A 265 -2.15 -11.98 -12.71
C ILE A 265 -2.35 -12.85 -13.95
N LYS A 266 -3.49 -12.77 -14.61
CA LYS A 266 -3.78 -13.52 -15.85
C LYS A 266 -2.86 -13.14 -17.02
N ALA A 267 -2.32 -11.92 -17.02
CA ALA A 267 -1.32 -11.53 -18.01
C ALA A 267 0.03 -12.23 -17.76
N ALA A 268 0.35 -12.57 -16.51
CA ALA A 268 1.62 -13.19 -16.11
C ALA A 268 1.54 -14.71 -15.90
N CYS A 269 0.33 -15.29 -15.70
CA CYS A 269 0.15 -16.70 -15.34
C CYS A 269 -0.93 -17.36 -16.19
N ASN A 270 -0.72 -18.63 -16.57
CA ASN A 270 -1.71 -19.45 -17.28
C ASN A 270 -2.75 -20.08 -16.32
N HIS A 271 -2.37 -20.36 -15.08
CA HIS A 271 -3.20 -21.06 -14.12
C HIS A 271 -3.60 -20.15 -12.96
N PHE A 272 -4.76 -19.52 -13.09
CA PHE A 272 -5.36 -18.68 -12.05
C PHE A 272 -6.73 -19.22 -11.66
N SER A 273 -6.99 -19.36 -10.36
CA SER A 273 -8.29 -19.70 -9.78
C SER A 273 -8.61 -18.76 -8.62
N ASP A 274 -9.82 -18.21 -8.59
CA ASP A 274 -10.29 -17.47 -7.42
C ASP A 274 -10.55 -18.41 -6.24
N MET A 275 -10.37 -17.91 -5.03
CA MET A 275 -10.84 -18.60 -3.82
C MET A 275 -12.37 -18.74 -3.83
N PRO A 276 -12.97 -19.52 -2.91
CA PRO A 276 -14.43 -19.70 -2.84
C PRO A 276 -15.18 -18.36 -2.87
N LYS A 277 -16.23 -18.28 -3.68
CA LYS A 277 -16.99 -17.05 -3.98
C LYS A 277 -17.40 -16.24 -2.73
N ALA A 278 -17.70 -16.91 -1.62
CA ALA A 278 -18.08 -16.25 -0.36
C ALA A 278 -16.90 -15.60 0.39
N THR A 279 -15.67 -15.72 -0.12
CA THR A 279 -14.43 -15.31 0.54
C THR A 279 -13.59 -14.32 -0.27
N ILE A 280 -14.08 -13.88 -1.43
CA ILE A 280 -13.41 -12.96 -2.35
C ILE A 280 -14.12 -11.61 -2.45
N LYS A 281 -13.47 -10.65 -3.10
CA LYS A 281 -14.00 -9.31 -3.37
C LYS A 281 -14.47 -8.63 -2.09
N ALA A 282 -15.65 -8.03 -2.09
CA ALA A 282 -16.24 -7.38 -0.91
C ALA A 282 -16.45 -8.35 0.28
N SER A 283 -16.56 -9.66 0.02
CA SER A 283 -16.72 -10.69 1.05
C SER A 283 -15.42 -11.21 1.63
N THR A 284 -14.26 -10.69 1.19
CA THR A 284 -12.94 -11.14 1.66
C THR A 284 -12.79 -11.15 3.18
N PHE A 285 -12.04 -12.10 3.71
CA PHE A 285 -11.69 -12.17 5.13
C PHE A 285 -10.42 -11.38 5.45
N CYS A 286 -10.22 -11.09 6.74
CA CYS A 286 -9.00 -10.44 7.21
C CYS A 286 -7.79 -11.37 7.00
N CYS A 287 -6.66 -10.80 6.60
CA CYS A 287 -5.39 -11.54 6.48
C CYS A 287 -4.66 -11.72 7.83
N GLY A 288 -5.14 -11.09 8.90
CA GLY A 288 -4.43 -11.02 10.18
C GLY A 288 -3.33 -9.94 10.24
N GLY A 289 -3.10 -9.19 9.15
CA GLY A 289 -2.06 -8.15 9.07
C GLY A 289 -2.28 -6.94 9.97
N GLY A 290 -3.54 -6.68 10.37
CA GLY A 290 -3.73 -5.96 11.57
C GLY A 290 -4.41 -4.62 11.67
N GLY A 291 -4.32 -3.68 10.75
CA GLY A 291 -4.94 -2.35 10.94
C GLY A 291 -4.56 -1.67 12.26
N GLY A 292 -3.30 -1.72 12.65
CA GLY A 292 -2.77 -1.20 13.92
C GLY A 292 -2.65 -2.25 15.05
N LEU A 293 -3.08 -3.49 14.85
CA LEU A 293 -2.92 -4.57 15.84
C LEU A 293 -1.56 -5.28 15.66
N LEU A 294 -0.46 -4.53 15.73
CA LEU A 294 0.86 -5.00 15.32
C LEU A 294 1.75 -5.48 16.47
N THR A 295 1.23 -5.51 17.69
CA THR A 295 1.99 -5.94 18.87
C THR A 295 1.91 -7.43 19.12
N ASP A 296 2.93 -8.02 19.74
CA ASP A 296 3.03 -9.46 20.00
C ASP A 296 1.94 -9.97 20.94
N ASP A 297 1.52 -9.17 21.91
CA ASP A 297 0.40 -9.46 22.81
C ASP A 297 -0.96 -9.60 22.09
N LEU A 298 -1.05 -9.16 20.84
CA LEU A 298 -2.24 -9.30 19.99
C LEU A 298 -2.11 -10.39 18.91
N ILE A 299 -1.01 -11.16 18.90
CA ILE A 299 -0.74 -12.14 17.84
C ILE A 299 -1.81 -13.23 17.76
N GLU A 300 -2.28 -13.74 18.90
CA GLU A 300 -3.34 -14.74 18.92
C GLU A 300 -4.66 -14.22 18.31
N LEU A 301 -5.00 -12.96 18.60
CA LEU A 301 -6.18 -12.32 18.01
C LEU A 301 -6.04 -12.19 16.50
N ARG A 302 -4.85 -11.84 16.02
CA ARG A 302 -4.54 -11.72 14.58
C ARG A 302 -4.64 -13.07 13.88
N ILE A 303 -4.09 -14.12 14.48
CA ILE A 303 -4.18 -15.51 13.98
C ILE A 303 -5.66 -15.95 13.92
N LYS A 304 -6.42 -15.76 14.99
CA LYS A 304 -7.86 -16.08 15.00
C LYS A 304 -8.63 -15.30 13.91
N GLY A 305 -8.27 -14.05 13.69
CA GLY A 305 -8.87 -13.21 12.63
C GLY A 305 -8.52 -13.69 11.22
N ALA A 306 -7.35 -14.30 11.03
CA ALA A 306 -6.90 -14.85 9.75
C ALA A 306 -7.44 -16.26 9.43
N MET A 307 -7.88 -17.02 10.44
CA MET A 307 -8.30 -18.42 10.28
C MET A 307 -9.33 -18.63 9.15
N PRO A 308 -10.42 -17.84 9.01
CA PRO A 308 -11.38 -18.06 7.93
C PRO A 308 -10.76 -17.91 6.54
N ARG A 309 -9.78 -17.03 6.41
CA ARG A 309 -9.06 -16.86 5.16
C ARG A 309 -8.12 -18.04 4.89
N MET A 310 -7.40 -18.53 5.92
CA MET A 310 -6.54 -19.69 5.79
C MET A 310 -7.33 -20.94 5.41
N GLN A 311 -8.54 -21.09 5.95
CA GLN A 311 -9.46 -22.17 5.57
C GLN A 311 -9.88 -22.05 4.09
N ALA A 312 -10.16 -20.84 3.59
CA ALA A 312 -10.48 -20.62 2.20
C ALA A 312 -9.30 -20.95 1.26
N LEU A 313 -8.09 -20.58 1.65
CA LEU A 313 -6.87 -20.95 0.90
C LEU A 313 -6.67 -22.46 0.86
N LYS A 314 -6.80 -23.13 2.00
CA LYS A 314 -6.70 -24.59 2.09
C LYS A 314 -7.73 -25.27 1.18
N GLN A 315 -8.97 -24.78 1.16
CA GLN A 315 -10.00 -25.29 0.26
C GLN A 315 -9.62 -25.10 -1.22
N SER A 316 -9.04 -23.97 -1.60
CA SER A 316 -8.55 -23.75 -2.97
C SER A 316 -7.36 -24.65 -3.31
N GLN A 317 -6.48 -24.91 -2.35
CA GLN A 317 -5.41 -25.88 -2.52
C GLN A 317 -5.94 -27.29 -2.78
N GLU A 318 -6.92 -27.72 -1.99
CA GLU A 318 -7.51 -29.07 -2.08
C GLU A 318 -8.34 -29.24 -3.37
N ASN A 319 -9.10 -28.23 -3.78
CA ASN A 319 -10.02 -28.34 -4.92
C ASN A 319 -9.37 -28.02 -6.27
N ASP A 320 -8.50 -27.01 -6.30
CA ASP A 320 -7.96 -26.45 -7.55
C ASP A 320 -6.44 -26.61 -7.67
N GLY A 321 -5.81 -27.22 -6.66
CA GLY A 321 -4.36 -27.44 -6.62
C GLY A 321 -3.55 -26.15 -6.50
N VAL A 322 -4.14 -25.09 -5.94
CA VAL A 322 -3.46 -23.78 -5.71
C VAL A 322 -2.21 -24.01 -4.86
N ASN A 323 -1.08 -23.45 -5.30
CA ASN A 323 0.21 -23.57 -4.63
C ASN A 323 0.96 -22.23 -4.50
N THR A 324 0.36 -21.15 -5.02
CA THR A 324 0.93 -19.78 -4.98
C THR A 324 -0.17 -18.76 -4.80
#